data_fd6691a2a6e92b4aae5d3f24252c866d
#
_entry.id   fd6691a2a6e92b4aae5d3f24252c866d
#
_cell.length_a   1.000
_cell.length_b   1.000
_cell.length_c   1.000
_cell.angle_alpha   90.00
_cell.angle_beta   90.00
_cell.angle_gamma   90.00
#
_symmetry.space_group_name_H-M   'P 1'
#
loop_
_entity.id
_entity.type
_entity.pdbx_description
1 polymer ?
#
loop_
_entity_poly.entity_id
_entity_poly.type
_entity_poly.pdbx_seq_one_letter_code
_entity_poly.pdbx_strand_id
1 'polypeptide(L)'
;DEDVAYFEDEVAFALQEYIQYGRDLFKPCERDKNALFLSSQHKRMGVRSIELMIKKYAKRAGIGDYITPHRCRSTFGTNLYRESGDLYMVAEALHHSSVETTRKHYAAMEDDQKRKAAFMSSSLFNVNKDIIS
;
A
#
# COMPACT_ATOMS: atom_id res chain seq x y z
N ASP A 1 6.35 -2.57 20.22
CA ASP A 1 5.18 -1.93 19.60
C ASP A 1 4.54 -2.94 18.65
N GLU A 2 3.22 -3.14 18.76
CA GLU A 2 2.45 -3.94 17.83
C GLU A 2 1.86 -3.01 16.77
N ASP A 3 2.27 -3.18 15.53
CA ASP A 3 1.68 -2.47 14.40
C ASP A 3 0.54 -3.31 13.81
N VAL A 4 -0.56 -2.66 13.45
CA VAL A 4 -1.73 -3.29 12.85
C VAL A 4 -1.77 -2.93 11.37
N ALA A 5 -1.86 -3.93 10.50
CA ALA A 5 -2.08 -3.75 9.08
C ALA A 5 -3.50 -4.14 8.71
N TYR A 6 -4.17 -3.28 7.95
CA TYR A 6 -5.50 -3.54 7.41
C TYR A 6 -5.41 -3.95 5.95
N PHE A 7 -6.23 -4.89 5.54
CA PHE A 7 -6.25 -5.40 4.17
C PHE A 7 -7.66 -5.85 3.77
N GLU A 8 -7.90 -5.93 2.48
CA GLU A 8 -9.18 -6.32 1.89
C GLU A 8 -9.40 -7.84 1.94
N ASP A 9 -10.64 -8.27 1.69
CA ASP A 9 -11.07 -9.67 1.74
C ASP A 9 -10.26 -10.59 0.82
N GLU A 10 -9.85 -10.11 -0.35
CA GLU A 10 -9.02 -10.87 -1.29
C GLU A 10 -7.66 -11.25 -0.67
N VAL A 11 -7.02 -10.30 0.01
CA VAL A 11 -5.77 -10.55 0.73
C VAL A 11 -6.00 -11.47 1.92
N ALA A 12 -7.09 -11.27 2.66
CA ALA A 12 -7.47 -12.15 3.77
C ALA A 12 -7.63 -13.59 3.33
N PHE A 13 -8.32 -13.83 2.21
CA PHE A 13 -8.51 -15.14 1.64
C PHE A 13 -7.19 -15.81 1.26
N ALA A 14 -6.31 -15.06 0.56
CA ALA A 14 -5.00 -15.57 0.17
C ALA A 14 -4.13 -15.93 1.38
N LEU A 15 -4.15 -15.12 2.43
CA LEU A 15 -3.43 -15.39 3.68
C LEU A 15 -3.98 -16.61 4.40
N GLN A 16 -5.29 -16.77 4.46
CA GLN A 16 -5.93 -17.95 5.07
C GLN A 16 -5.54 -19.24 4.36
N GLU A 17 -5.58 -19.24 3.04
CA GLU A 17 -5.13 -20.40 2.25
C GLU A 17 -3.66 -20.72 2.50
N TYR A 18 -2.81 -19.70 2.53
CA TYR A 18 -1.39 -19.88 2.81
C TYR A 18 -1.15 -20.47 4.20
N ILE A 19 -1.81 -19.93 5.23
CA ILE A 19 -1.66 -20.41 6.62
C ILE A 19 -2.17 -21.83 6.75
N GLN A 20 -3.29 -22.16 6.14
CA GLN A 20 -3.95 -23.46 6.28
C GLN A 20 -3.27 -24.57 5.47
N TYR A 21 -2.84 -24.27 4.23
CA TYR A 21 -2.38 -25.31 3.29
C TYR A 21 -0.91 -25.18 2.88
N GLY A 22 -0.30 -24.02 3.02
CA GLY A 22 1.02 -23.74 2.47
C GLY A 22 2.12 -23.59 3.50
N ARG A 23 1.85 -22.88 4.57
CA ARG A 23 2.88 -22.49 5.54
C ARG A 23 3.62 -23.67 6.16
N ASP A 24 2.90 -24.69 6.58
CA ASP A 24 3.50 -25.83 7.27
C ASP A 24 4.36 -26.71 6.35
N LEU A 25 4.18 -26.61 5.03
CA LEU A 25 5.05 -27.27 4.05
C LEU A 25 6.50 -26.77 4.12
N PHE A 26 6.72 -25.55 4.59
CA PHE A 26 8.05 -24.97 4.76
C PHE A 26 8.76 -25.41 6.04
N LYS A 27 8.08 -26.13 6.95
CA LYS A 27 8.65 -26.70 8.17
C LYS A 27 9.56 -25.72 8.92
N PRO A 28 9.01 -24.67 9.56
CA PRO A 28 9.82 -23.63 10.18
C PRO A 28 10.73 -24.19 11.25
N CYS A 29 11.95 -23.67 11.34
CA CYS A 29 12.85 -23.97 12.44
C CYS A 29 12.29 -23.38 13.75
N GLU A 30 12.71 -23.91 14.89
CA GLU A 30 12.19 -23.51 16.22
C GLU A 30 12.32 -22.00 16.46
N ARG A 31 13.41 -21.39 16.04
CA ARG A 31 13.64 -19.96 16.17
C ARG A 31 12.59 -19.10 15.42
N ASP A 32 12.17 -19.57 14.24
CA ASP A 32 11.30 -18.81 13.33
C ASP A 32 9.88 -19.38 13.24
N LYS A 33 9.49 -20.23 14.18
CA LYS A 33 8.16 -20.87 14.21
C LYS A 33 6.99 -19.90 14.20
N ASN A 34 7.18 -18.68 14.69
CA ASN A 34 6.15 -17.64 14.73
C ASN A 34 6.21 -16.69 13.51
N ALA A 35 7.14 -16.90 12.59
CA ALA A 35 7.19 -16.10 11.37
C ALA A 35 6.01 -16.45 10.45
N LEU A 36 5.32 -15.44 9.94
CA LEU A 36 4.23 -15.67 8.98
C LEU A 36 4.78 -16.20 7.66
N PHE A 37 5.73 -15.48 7.05
CA PHE A 37 6.32 -15.86 5.77
C PHE A 37 7.64 -16.57 5.95
N LEU A 38 7.73 -17.76 5.37
CA LEU A 38 8.86 -18.67 5.49
C LEU A 38 9.55 -18.87 4.15
N SER A 39 10.86 -19.06 4.20
CA SER A 39 11.68 -19.42 3.04
C SER A 39 11.83 -20.94 2.92
N SER A 40 12.33 -21.39 1.76
CA SER A 40 12.71 -22.80 1.53
C SER A 40 13.81 -23.30 2.46
N GLN A 41 14.50 -22.40 3.17
CA GLN A 41 15.50 -22.74 4.18
C GLN A 41 14.92 -22.87 5.59
N HIS A 42 13.59 -22.98 5.74
CA HIS A 42 12.90 -23.15 7.02
C HIS A 42 13.02 -21.96 7.98
N LYS A 43 13.31 -20.78 7.44
CA LYS A 43 13.53 -19.54 8.20
C LYS A 43 12.53 -18.47 7.81
N ARG A 44 12.42 -17.45 8.64
CA ARG A 44 11.71 -16.22 8.29
C ARG A 44 12.23 -15.69 6.95
N MET A 45 11.31 -15.33 6.05
CA MET A 45 11.66 -14.76 4.76
C MET A 45 12.40 -13.43 4.95
N GLY A 46 13.60 -13.32 4.39
CA GLY A 46 14.40 -12.10 4.48
C GLY A 46 14.02 -11.04 3.45
N VAL A 47 14.49 -9.82 3.67
CA VAL A 47 14.23 -8.67 2.78
C VAL A 47 14.66 -8.98 1.34
N ARG A 48 15.84 -9.56 1.16
CA ARG A 48 16.35 -9.91 -0.19
C ARG A 48 15.47 -10.93 -0.91
N SER A 49 14.93 -11.89 -0.18
CA SER A 49 14.02 -12.90 -0.75
C SER A 49 12.70 -12.27 -1.21
N ILE A 50 12.19 -11.31 -0.45
CA ILE A 50 10.98 -10.54 -0.82
C ILE A 50 11.24 -9.70 -2.07
N GLU A 51 12.38 -9.02 -2.15
CA GLU A 51 12.77 -8.24 -3.34
C GLU A 51 12.84 -9.11 -4.59
N LEU A 52 13.48 -10.27 -4.50
CA LEU A 52 13.61 -11.22 -5.60
C LEU A 52 12.25 -11.79 -6.02
N MET A 53 11.39 -12.09 -5.07
CA MET A 53 10.03 -12.56 -5.32
C MET A 53 9.22 -11.51 -6.10
N ILE A 54 9.26 -10.26 -5.67
CA ILE A 54 8.56 -9.16 -6.36
C ILE A 54 9.09 -8.98 -7.78
N LYS A 55 10.39 -8.99 -7.99
CA LYS A 55 11.00 -8.94 -9.33
C LYS A 55 10.54 -10.08 -10.23
N LYS A 56 10.50 -11.28 -9.68
CA LYS A 56 10.02 -12.48 -10.40
C LYS A 56 8.59 -12.31 -10.89
N TYR A 57 7.69 -11.88 -10.03
CA TYR A 57 6.29 -11.70 -10.40
C TYR A 57 6.07 -10.49 -11.30
N ALA A 58 6.78 -9.40 -11.10
CA ALA A 58 6.74 -8.25 -11.99
C ALA A 58 7.17 -8.61 -13.41
N LYS A 59 8.24 -9.41 -13.56
CA LYS A 59 8.67 -9.93 -14.85
C LYS A 59 7.62 -10.81 -15.51
N ARG A 60 7.00 -11.71 -14.75
CA ARG A 60 5.91 -12.56 -15.26
C ARG A 60 4.69 -11.76 -15.70
N ALA A 61 4.41 -10.66 -15.02
CA ALA A 61 3.31 -9.76 -15.37
C ALA A 61 3.64 -8.79 -16.51
N GLY A 62 4.87 -8.81 -17.03
CA GLY A 62 5.31 -7.91 -18.10
C GLY A 62 5.51 -6.46 -17.68
N ILE A 63 5.62 -6.19 -16.35
CA ILE A 63 5.78 -4.83 -15.83
C ILE A 63 7.24 -4.37 -15.85
N GLY A 64 8.19 -5.29 -16.00
CA GLY A 64 9.62 -5.01 -15.97
C GLY A 64 10.26 -5.33 -14.60
N ASP A 65 11.56 -5.17 -14.52
CA ASP A 65 12.35 -5.58 -13.35
C ASP A 65 12.68 -4.43 -12.37
N TYR A 66 12.20 -3.23 -12.68
CA TYR A 66 12.40 -2.03 -11.83
C TYR A 66 11.45 -1.96 -10.64
N ILE A 67 10.51 -2.89 -10.53
CA ILE A 67 9.56 -2.94 -9.42
C ILE A 67 10.26 -3.47 -8.16
N THR A 68 10.12 -2.73 -7.07
CA THR A 68 10.68 -3.05 -5.76
C THR A 68 9.57 -3.02 -4.70
N PRO A 69 9.77 -3.60 -3.50
CA PRO A 69 8.84 -3.45 -2.39
C PRO A 69 8.53 -1.98 -2.07
N HIS A 70 9.53 -1.12 -2.13
CA HIS A 70 9.37 0.31 -1.89
C HIS A 70 8.46 0.96 -2.95
N ARG A 71 8.59 0.60 -4.21
CA ARG A 71 7.69 1.07 -5.27
C ARG A 71 6.26 0.58 -5.10
N CYS A 72 6.06 -0.65 -4.68
CA CYS A 72 4.75 -1.17 -4.34
C CYS A 72 4.11 -0.36 -3.21
N ARG A 73 4.88 -0.07 -2.16
CA ARG A 73 4.46 0.78 -1.05
C ARG A 73 4.08 2.19 -1.52
N SER A 74 4.90 2.81 -2.35
CA SER A 74 4.63 4.15 -2.91
C SER A 74 3.39 4.17 -3.79
N THR A 75 3.16 3.15 -4.58
CA THR A 75 1.96 3.00 -5.41
C THR A 75 0.71 2.86 -4.54
N PHE A 76 0.78 2.06 -3.49
CA PHE A 76 -0.32 1.92 -2.53
C PHE A 76 -0.66 3.27 -1.88
N GLY A 77 0.34 3.98 -1.36
CA GLY A 77 0.13 5.29 -0.76
C GLY A 77 -0.42 6.34 -1.73
N THR A 78 0.06 6.34 -2.97
CA THR A 78 -0.44 7.23 -4.03
C THR A 78 -1.91 6.96 -4.34
N ASN A 79 -2.29 5.71 -4.50
CA ASN A 79 -3.68 5.34 -4.76
C ASN A 79 -4.58 5.68 -3.57
N LEU A 80 -4.14 5.36 -2.36
CA LEU A 80 -4.88 5.70 -1.15
C LEU A 80 -5.11 7.22 -1.02
N TYR A 81 -4.10 8.03 -1.33
CA TYR A 81 -4.24 9.48 -1.31
C TYR A 81 -5.18 9.99 -2.41
N ARG A 82 -5.12 9.44 -3.62
CA ARG A 82 -6.04 9.81 -4.71
C ARG A 82 -7.49 9.52 -4.35
N GLU A 83 -7.75 8.41 -3.70
CA GLU A 83 -9.11 8.01 -3.32
C GLU A 83 -9.64 8.76 -2.10
N SER A 84 -8.80 8.93 -1.06
CA SER A 84 -9.21 9.50 0.21
C SER A 84 -9.03 11.02 0.30
N GLY A 85 -8.03 11.58 -0.38
CA GLY A 85 -7.61 12.98 -0.19
C GLY A 85 -7.07 13.29 1.20
N ASP A 86 -6.74 12.28 2.00
CA ASP A 86 -6.39 12.39 3.41
C ASP A 86 -4.97 11.92 3.69
N LEU A 87 -4.05 12.88 3.92
CA LEU A 87 -2.65 12.60 4.22
C LEU A 87 -2.45 11.89 5.57
N TYR A 88 -3.32 12.11 6.54
CA TYR A 88 -3.26 11.41 7.83
C TYR A 88 -3.54 9.92 7.66
N MET A 89 -4.55 9.59 6.87
CA MET A 89 -4.88 8.20 6.53
C MET A 89 -3.70 7.52 5.82
N VAL A 90 -3.06 8.19 4.86
CA VAL A 90 -1.88 7.66 4.16
C VAL A 90 -0.71 7.45 5.12
N ALA A 91 -0.42 8.43 5.98
CA ALA A 91 0.66 8.33 6.97
C ALA A 91 0.43 7.14 7.91
N GLU A 92 -0.78 6.96 8.40
CA GLU A 92 -1.15 5.85 9.28
C GLU A 92 -1.02 4.51 8.57
N ALA A 93 -1.57 4.39 7.36
CA ALA A 93 -1.51 3.16 6.57
C ALA A 93 -0.08 2.76 6.18
N LEU A 94 0.81 3.73 5.98
CA LEU A 94 2.22 3.50 5.68
C LEU A 94 3.10 3.42 6.94
N HIS A 95 2.53 3.52 8.14
CA HIS A 95 3.28 3.53 9.40
C HIS A 95 4.40 4.60 9.42
N HIS A 96 4.13 5.76 8.83
CA HIS A 96 5.05 6.89 8.92
C HIS A 96 5.02 7.46 10.34
N SER A 97 6.20 7.75 10.90
CA SER A 97 6.33 8.34 12.24
C SER A 97 5.79 9.77 12.32
N SER A 98 5.61 10.44 11.18
CA SER A 98 5.18 11.83 11.09
C SER A 98 4.36 12.05 9.81
N VAL A 99 3.26 12.79 9.94
CA VAL A 99 2.44 13.26 8.80
C VAL A 99 3.25 14.19 7.89
N GLU A 100 4.21 14.91 8.43
CA GLU A 100 5.07 15.81 7.66
C GLU A 100 5.93 15.04 6.64
N THR A 101 6.42 13.86 6.98
CA THR A 101 7.12 12.97 6.04
C THR A 101 6.21 12.60 4.86
N THR A 102 4.97 12.27 5.13
CA THR A 102 3.97 11.96 4.12
C THR A 102 3.64 13.19 3.28
N ARG A 103 3.46 14.35 3.89
CA ARG A 103 3.16 15.60 3.20
C ARG A 103 4.26 15.98 2.20
N LYS A 104 5.52 15.90 2.58
CA LYS A 104 6.65 16.16 1.68
C LYS A 104 6.64 15.24 0.46
N HIS A 105 6.34 13.97 0.69
CA HIS A 105 6.31 12.98 -0.40
C HIS A 105 5.15 13.21 -1.37
N TYR A 106 4.00 13.69 -0.89
CA TYR A 106 2.77 13.87 -1.68
C TYR A 106 2.42 15.34 -1.94
N ALA A 107 3.34 16.28 -1.76
CA ALA A 107 3.08 17.72 -1.89
C ALA A 107 2.46 18.12 -3.23
N ALA A 108 2.97 17.59 -4.34
CA ALA A 108 2.45 17.87 -5.67
C ALA A 108 1.00 17.37 -5.85
N MET A 109 0.66 16.22 -5.25
CA MET A 109 -0.69 15.68 -5.28
C MET A 109 -1.65 16.49 -4.39
N GLU A 110 -1.18 17.00 -3.26
CA GLU A 110 -1.94 17.89 -2.40
C GLU A 110 -2.37 19.17 -3.14
N ASP A 111 -1.45 19.78 -3.88
CA ASP A 111 -1.77 20.96 -4.72
C ASP A 111 -2.80 20.64 -5.79
N ASP A 112 -2.71 19.50 -6.44
CA ASP A 112 -3.67 19.05 -7.44
C ASP A 112 -5.07 18.84 -6.83
N GLN A 113 -5.14 18.24 -5.65
CA GLN A 113 -6.39 18.08 -4.90
C GLN A 113 -7.02 19.42 -4.52
N LYS A 114 -6.23 20.41 -4.10
CA LYS A 114 -6.70 21.76 -3.80
C LYS A 114 -7.26 22.45 -5.05
N ARG A 115 -6.60 22.29 -6.19
CA ARG A 115 -7.08 22.84 -7.48
C ARG A 115 -8.41 22.21 -7.88
N LYS A 116 -8.54 20.89 -7.76
CA LYS A 116 -9.79 20.17 -8.05
C LYS A 116 -10.93 20.64 -7.15
N ALA A 117 -10.68 20.79 -5.85
CA ALA A 117 -11.66 21.27 -4.88
C ALA A 117 -12.12 22.70 -5.24
N ALA A 118 -11.22 23.59 -5.60
CA ALA A 118 -11.54 24.94 -6.03
C ALA A 118 -12.39 24.95 -7.31
N PHE A 119 -12.07 24.09 -8.28
CA PHE A 119 -12.85 23.97 -9.52
C PHE A 119 -14.27 23.45 -9.25
N MET A 120 -14.44 22.45 -8.42
CA MET A 120 -15.75 21.93 -8.02
C MET A 120 -16.59 22.98 -7.31
N SER A 121 -16.00 23.74 -6.40
CA SER A 121 -16.66 24.86 -5.70
C SER A 121 -17.13 25.95 -6.69
N SER A 122 -16.29 26.33 -7.63
CA SER A 122 -16.62 27.28 -8.69
C SER A 122 -17.76 26.79 -9.60
N SER A 123 -17.75 25.51 -9.96
CA SER A 123 -18.78 24.86 -10.77
C SER A 123 -20.15 24.88 -10.06
N LEU A 124 -20.19 24.58 -8.77
CA LEU A 124 -21.41 24.65 -7.94
C LEU A 124 -21.95 26.08 -7.84
N PHE A 125 -21.08 27.06 -7.69
CA PHE A 125 -21.46 28.48 -7.66
C PHE A 125 -22.11 28.93 -8.98
N ASN A 126 -21.58 28.51 -10.11
CA ASN A 126 -22.12 28.83 -11.44
C ASN A 126 -23.52 28.22 -11.65
N VAL A 127 -23.74 26.99 -11.20
CA VAL A 127 -25.07 26.34 -11.24
C VAL A 127 -26.09 27.13 -10.41
N ASN A 128 -25.73 27.57 -9.20
CA ASN A 128 -26.61 28.39 -8.38
C ASN A 128 -26.93 29.76 -9.03
N LYS A 129 -26.00 30.34 -9.75
CA LYS A 129 -26.18 31.58 -10.47
C LYS A 129 -27.20 31.46 -11.59
N ASP A 130 -27.21 30.37 -12.31
CA ASP A 130 -28.17 30.04 -13.36
C ASP A 130 -29.58 29.82 -12.83
N ILE A 131 -29.72 29.31 -11.61
CA ILE A 131 -31.00 29.11 -10.94
C ILE A 131 -31.61 30.43 -10.45
N ILE A 132 -30.79 31.40 -10.05
CA ILE A 132 -31.22 32.70 -9.51
C ILE A 132 -31.53 33.69 -10.62
N SER A 133 -30.96 33.57 -11.78
CA SER A 133 -31.20 34.41 -12.94
C SER A 133 -32.32 33.87 -13.81
#